data_23ce12d0e7cc4e51b97a715cb6f0e915
#
_entry.id   23ce12d0e7cc4e51b97a715cb6f0e915
#
_cell.length_a   1.000
_cell.length_b   1.000
_cell.length_c   1.000
_cell.angle_alpha   90.00
_cell.angle_beta   90.00
_cell.angle_gamma   90.00
#
_symmetry.space_group_name_H-M   'P 1'
#
loop_
_entity.id
_entity.type
_entity.pdbx_description
1 polymer ?
#
loop_
_entity_poly.entity_id
_entity_poly.type
_entity_poly.pdbx_seq_one_letter_code
_entity_poly.pdbx_strand_id
1 'polypeptide(L)'
;GGAAGRSEQAALIAGIVHERKTAKKLGELIGTCERNNALLKDEAIAANLREMRRDYDIATKLPGELVEELAKVSSQALDAWKKARAASDFEAFRPLLEKMLELTRRKAECLGTKPGGEPYDALLDLYEPGATAAEIESVFTPLRTDLAALIADVRENGGKVSTKCLKG
;
A
#
# COMPACT_ATOMS: atom_id res chain seq x y z
N GLY A 1 23.59 16.96 -1.29
CA GLY A 1 23.95 15.94 -2.26
C GLY A 1 23.32 14.58 -2.11
N GLY A 2 22.69 14.20 -1.01
CA GLY A 2 22.29 12.81 -0.81
C GLY A 2 20.93 12.33 -1.35
N ALA A 3 19.97 13.22 -1.65
CA ALA A 3 18.61 12.82 -2.01
C ALA A 3 18.49 12.12 -3.37
N ALA A 4 19.13 12.68 -4.40
CA ALA A 4 19.15 12.07 -5.74
C ALA A 4 19.85 10.71 -5.73
N GLY A 5 21.00 10.59 -5.06
CA GLY A 5 21.69 9.31 -4.93
C GLY A 5 20.86 8.27 -4.18
N ARG A 6 20.13 8.64 -3.11
CA ARG A 6 19.25 7.72 -2.38
C ARG A 6 18.08 7.22 -3.23
N SER A 7 17.50 8.06 -4.07
CA SER A 7 16.41 7.64 -4.94
C SER A 7 16.86 6.62 -6.00
N GLU A 8 18.06 6.78 -6.56
CA GLU A 8 18.64 5.81 -7.50
C GLU A 8 18.98 4.48 -6.78
N GLN A 9 19.53 4.55 -5.59
CA GLN A 9 19.80 3.36 -4.77
C GLN A 9 18.51 2.63 -4.40
N ALA A 10 17.46 3.36 -4.04
CA ALA A 10 16.14 2.78 -3.75
C ALA A 10 15.57 2.05 -4.97
N ALA A 11 15.65 2.63 -6.16
CA ALA A 11 15.22 2.01 -7.41
C ALA A 11 16.00 0.71 -7.69
N LEU A 12 17.32 0.76 -7.61
CA LEU A 12 18.19 -0.41 -7.84
C LEU A 12 17.84 -1.56 -6.87
N ILE A 13 17.72 -1.25 -5.58
CA ILE A 13 17.37 -2.27 -4.59
C ILE A 13 15.98 -2.84 -4.86
N ALA A 14 15.01 -1.98 -5.18
CA ALA A 14 13.64 -2.42 -5.51
C ALA A 14 13.64 -3.36 -6.73
N GLY A 15 14.42 -3.06 -7.77
CA GLY A 15 14.58 -3.91 -8.95
C GLY A 15 15.18 -5.27 -8.60
N ILE A 16 16.28 -5.31 -7.83
CA ILE A 16 16.90 -6.56 -7.39
C ILE A 16 15.94 -7.41 -6.54
N VAL A 17 15.21 -6.79 -5.62
CA VAL A 17 14.22 -7.50 -4.79
C VAL A 17 13.08 -8.03 -5.66
N HIS A 18 12.61 -7.23 -6.60
CA HIS A 18 11.54 -7.63 -7.53
C HIS A 18 11.96 -8.83 -8.39
N GLU A 19 13.14 -8.79 -8.99
CA GLU A 19 13.70 -9.91 -9.76
C GLU A 19 13.73 -11.22 -8.94
N ARG A 20 14.16 -11.13 -7.67
CA ARG A 20 14.18 -12.30 -6.79
C ARG A 20 12.79 -12.81 -6.42
N LYS A 21 11.86 -11.89 -6.13
CA LYS A 21 10.47 -12.22 -5.78
C LYS A 21 9.68 -12.80 -6.95
N THR A 22 10.04 -12.46 -8.19
CA THR A 22 9.34 -12.92 -9.40
C THR A 22 10.09 -14.05 -10.13
N ALA A 23 11.20 -14.53 -9.55
CA ALA A 23 11.99 -15.60 -10.17
C ALA A 23 11.14 -16.85 -10.42
N LYS A 24 11.18 -17.38 -11.65
CA LYS A 24 10.43 -18.59 -12.05
C LYS A 24 10.66 -19.75 -11.10
N LYS A 25 11.91 -19.91 -10.64
CA LYS A 25 12.27 -20.95 -9.67
C LYS A 25 11.52 -20.85 -8.36
N LEU A 26 11.25 -19.63 -7.88
CA LEU A 26 10.45 -19.42 -6.66
C LEU A 26 9.02 -19.93 -6.86
N GLY A 27 8.37 -19.56 -7.98
CA GLY A 27 7.04 -20.03 -8.31
C GLY A 27 6.93 -21.57 -8.43
N GLU A 28 7.95 -22.20 -9.03
CA GLU A 28 8.07 -23.67 -9.12
C GLU A 28 8.19 -24.33 -7.74
N LEU A 29 8.99 -23.74 -6.83
CA LEU A 29 9.15 -24.26 -5.47
C LEU A 29 7.87 -24.12 -4.66
N ILE A 30 7.19 -22.96 -4.72
CA ILE A 30 5.89 -22.74 -4.07
C ILE A 30 4.90 -23.80 -4.58
N GLY A 31 4.76 -23.97 -5.90
CA GLY A 31 3.88 -24.98 -6.49
C GLY A 31 4.23 -26.42 -6.14
N THR A 32 5.49 -26.71 -5.84
CA THR A 32 5.89 -28.03 -5.34
C THR A 32 5.43 -28.26 -3.91
N CYS A 33 5.57 -27.25 -3.04
CA CYS A 33 5.09 -27.31 -1.67
C CYS A 33 3.56 -27.39 -1.60
N GLU A 34 2.84 -26.67 -2.45
CA GLU A 34 1.37 -26.71 -2.54
C GLU A 34 0.81 -28.09 -2.93
N ARG A 35 1.58 -28.89 -3.65
CA ARG A 35 1.20 -30.29 -3.99
C ARG A 35 1.59 -31.32 -2.94
N ASN A 36 2.26 -30.92 -1.87
CA ASN A 36 2.70 -31.82 -0.81
C ASN A 36 1.67 -31.89 0.32
N ASN A 37 0.79 -32.89 0.25
CA ASN A 37 -0.25 -33.10 1.25
C ASN A 37 0.28 -33.29 2.69
N ALA A 38 1.52 -33.72 2.88
CA ALA A 38 2.11 -33.86 4.22
C ALA A 38 2.39 -32.48 4.84
N LEU A 39 2.87 -31.51 4.04
CA LEU A 39 3.06 -30.12 4.47
C LEU A 39 1.74 -29.43 4.77
N LEU A 40 0.72 -29.66 3.95
CA LEU A 40 -0.59 -29.01 4.08
C LEU A 40 -1.42 -29.48 5.28
N LYS A 41 -1.01 -30.57 5.97
CA LYS A 41 -1.63 -30.98 7.25
C LYS A 41 -1.29 -30.05 8.40
N ASP A 42 -0.18 -29.34 8.32
CA ASP A 42 0.19 -28.31 9.28
C ASP A 42 -0.47 -26.99 8.86
N GLU A 43 -1.37 -26.49 9.70
CA GLU A 43 -2.15 -25.29 9.42
C GLU A 43 -1.27 -24.02 9.25
N ALA A 44 -0.20 -23.92 10.01
CA ALA A 44 0.73 -22.80 9.93
C ALA A 44 1.52 -22.83 8.61
N ILE A 45 1.97 -24.00 8.18
CA ILE A 45 2.63 -24.17 6.88
C ILE A 45 1.66 -23.88 5.74
N ALA A 46 0.43 -24.41 5.82
CA ALA A 46 -0.59 -24.15 4.82
C ALA A 46 -0.94 -22.65 4.71
N ALA A 47 -1.04 -21.94 5.84
CA ALA A 47 -1.24 -20.50 5.86
C ALA A 47 -0.07 -19.76 5.21
N ASN A 48 1.16 -20.07 5.60
CA ASN A 48 2.35 -19.44 5.03
C ASN A 48 2.46 -19.68 3.52
N LEU A 49 2.12 -20.85 3.03
CA LEU A 49 2.14 -21.14 1.58
C LEU A 49 1.10 -20.31 0.82
N ARG A 50 -0.10 -20.11 1.38
CA ARG A 50 -1.12 -19.23 0.78
C ARG A 50 -0.61 -17.81 0.66
N GLU A 51 0.00 -17.26 1.71
CA GLU A 51 0.56 -15.91 1.69
C GLU A 51 1.75 -15.78 0.73
N MET A 52 2.66 -16.76 0.71
CA MET A 52 3.76 -16.80 -0.26
C MET A 52 3.26 -16.84 -1.70
N ARG A 53 2.23 -17.63 -1.98
CA ARG A 53 1.60 -17.69 -3.31
C ARG A 53 0.99 -16.34 -3.66
N ARG A 54 0.22 -15.74 -2.76
CA ARG A 54 -0.39 -14.43 -2.94
C ARG A 54 0.67 -13.36 -3.24
N ASP A 55 1.74 -13.31 -2.47
CA ASP A 55 2.83 -12.35 -2.64
C ASP A 55 3.53 -12.54 -3.99
N TYR A 56 3.80 -13.79 -4.39
CA TYR A 56 4.40 -14.12 -5.68
C TYR A 56 3.50 -13.68 -6.84
N ASP A 57 2.21 -14.01 -6.77
CA ASP A 57 1.24 -13.69 -7.82
C ASP A 57 1.03 -12.17 -7.96
N ILE A 58 1.01 -11.42 -6.85
CA ILE A 58 0.98 -9.95 -6.85
C ILE A 58 2.25 -9.39 -7.48
N ALA A 59 3.42 -9.86 -7.06
CA ALA A 59 4.69 -9.36 -7.56
C ALA A 59 4.85 -9.60 -9.06
N THR A 60 4.47 -10.79 -9.56
CA THR A 60 4.58 -11.14 -10.98
C THR A 60 3.67 -10.36 -11.91
N LYS A 61 2.62 -9.71 -11.39
CA LYS A 61 1.76 -8.80 -12.17
C LYS A 61 2.42 -7.46 -12.49
N LEU A 62 3.42 -7.07 -11.70
CA LEU A 62 4.04 -5.75 -11.83
C LEU A 62 5.29 -5.82 -12.71
N PRO A 63 5.42 -4.97 -13.76
CA PRO A 63 6.68 -4.82 -14.47
C PRO A 63 7.80 -4.30 -13.58
N GLY A 64 9.03 -4.82 -13.72
CA GLY A 64 10.18 -4.40 -12.92
C GLY A 64 10.45 -2.89 -13.02
N GLU A 65 10.36 -2.34 -14.24
CA GLU A 65 10.51 -0.90 -14.48
C GLU A 65 9.52 -0.04 -13.68
N LEU A 66 8.27 -0.50 -13.54
CA LEU A 66 7.27 0.20 -12.73
C LEU A 66 7.63 0.17 -11.24
N VAL A 67 8.15 -0.96 -10.76
CA VAL A 67 8.58 -1.12 -9.36
C VAL A 67 9.77 -0.20 -9.05
N GLU A 68 10.75 -0.14 -9.94
CA GLU A 68 11.92 0.76 -9.82
C GLU A 68 11.50 2.24 -9.86
N GLU A 69 10.64 2.61 -10.81
CA GLU A 69 10.15 3.99 -10.94
C GLU A 69 9.33 4.42 -9.72
N LEU A 70 8.45 3.56 -9.21
CA LEU A 70 7.72 3.80 -7.96
C LEU A 70 8.66 4.03 -6.78
N ALA A 71 9.69 3.21 -6.60
CA ALA A 71 10.64 3.35 -5.51
C ALA A 71 11.44 4.67 -5.62
N LYS A 72 11.90 5.01 -6.84
CA LYS A 72 12.61 6.26 -7.12
C LYS A 72 11.75 7.49 -6.81
N VAL A 73 10.56 7.55 -7.41
CA VAL A 73 9.66 8.71 -7.28
C VAL A 73 9.15 8.83 -5.85
N SER A 74 8.87 7.73 -5.15
CA SER A 74 8.49 7.76 -3.73
C SER A 74 9.57 8.39 -2.85
N SER A 75 10.85 8.03 -3.08
CA SER A 75 11.98 8.63 -2.35
C SER A 75 12.12 10.13 -2.63
N GLN A 76 11.96 10.54 -3.89
CA GLN A 76 12.00 11.95 -4.29
C GLN A 76 10.82 12.74 -3.73
N ALA A 77 9.62 12.15 -3.80
CA ALA A 77 8.39 12.76 -3.29
C ALA A 77 8.44 13.00 -1.78
N LEU A 78 9.00 12.06 -1.02
CA LEU A 78 9.18 12.23 0.44
C LEU A 78 10.08 13.42 0.78
N ASP A 79 11.20 13.58 0.07
CA ASP A 79 12.13 14.70 0.28
C ASP A 79 11.51 16.05 -0.11
N ALA A 80 10.80 16.09 -1.26
CA ALA A 80 10.10 17.28 -1.73
C ALA A 80 8.94 17.66 -0.80
N TRP A 81 8.15 16.65 -0.37
CA TRP A 81 7.05 16.87 0.56
C TRP A 81 7.50 17.50 1.88
N LYS A 82 8.62 17.02 2.47
CA LYS A 82 9.17 17.60 3.70
C LYS A 82 9.47 19.10 3.56
N LYS A 83 10.07 19.50 2.43
CA LYS A 83 10.43 20.89 2.14
C LYS A 83 9.18 21.74 1.88
N ALA A 84 8.30 21.27 0.99
CA ALA A 84 7.05 21.92 0.62
C ALA A 84 6.14 22.12 1.84
N ARG A 85 6.02 21.07 2.70
CA ARG A 85 5.25 21.13 3.94
C ARG A 85 5.79 22.17 4.91
N ALA A 86 7.11 22.24 5.10
CA ALA A 86 7.75 23.24 5.97
C ALA A 86 7.56 24.67 5.45
N ALA A 87 7.54 24.86 4.14
CA ALA A 87 7.32 26.14 3.49
C ALA A 87 5.84 26.48 3.26
N SER A 88 4.90 25.57 3.53
CA SER A 88 3.48 25.66 3.13
C SER A 88 3.29 25.90 1.62
N ASP A 89 4.17 25.33 0.80
CA ASP A 89 4.22 25.46 -0.66
C ASP A 89 3.75 24.16 -1.34
N PHE A 90 2.47 24.06 -1.61
CA PHE A 90 1.89 22.92 -2.30
C PHE A 90 2.33 22.84 -3.77
N GLU A 91 2.52 23.98 -4.44
CA GLU A 91 2.89 24.02 -5.86
C GLU A 91 4.25 23.39 -6.13
N ALA A 92 5.19 23.53 -5.20
CA ALA A 92 6.49 22.84 -5.29
C ALA A 92 6.38 21.31 -5.18
N PHE A 93 5.34 20.79 -4.54
CA PHE A 93 5.11 19.34 -4.38
C PHE A 93 4.22 18.75 -5.49
N ARG A 94 3.31 19.54 -6.06
CA ARG A 94 2.30 19.10 -7.04
C ARG A 94 2.85 18.19 -8.15
N PRO A 95 3.95 18.51 -8.87
CA PRO A 95 4.42 17.67 -9.97
C PRO A 95 4.79 16.24 -9.55
N LEU A 96 5.34 16.08 -8.33
CA LEU A 96 5.68 14.77 -7.80
C LEU A 96 4.44 14.01 -7.32
N LEU A 97 3.45 14.71 -6.79
CA LEU A 97 2.15 14.10 -6.45
C LEU A 97 1.43 13.59 -7.71
N GLU A 98 1.40 14.38 -8.76
CA GLU A 98 0.83 13.98 -10.06
C GLU A 98 1.52 12.73 -10.62
N LYS A 99 2.85 12.70 -10.56
CA LYS A 99 3.64 11.54 -11.00
C LYS A 99 3.37 10.31 -10.13
N MET A 100 3.26 10.47 -8.82
CA MET A 100 2.89 9.38 -7.90
C MET A 100 1.51 8.82 -8.21
N LEU A 101 0.53 9.69 -8.50
CA LEU A 101 -0.83 9.27 -8.88
C LEU A 101 -0.84 8.51 -10.23
N GLU A 102 -0.09 8.99 -11.22
CA GLU A 102 0.09 8.28 -12.50
C GLU A 102 0.62 6.86 -12.29
N LEU A 103 1.73 6.73 -11.55
CA LEU A 103 2.36 5.43 -11.28
C LEU A 103 1.46 4.51 -10.45
N THR A 104 0.71 5.07 -9.49
CA THR A 104 -0.24 4.32 -8.67
C THR A 104 -1.40 3.78 -9.52
N ARG A 105 -1.91 4.56 -10.46
CA ARG A 105 -2.94 4.11 -11.42
C ARG A 105 -2.41 2.98 -12.31
N ARG A 106 -1.20 3.12 -12.87
CA ARG A 106 -0.54 2.04 -13.63
C ARG A 106 -0.36 0.78 -12.80
N LYS A 107 0.01 0.91 -11.51
CA LYS A 107 0.09 -0.22 -10.58
C LYS A 107 -1.28 -0.89 -10.41
N ALA A 108 -2.36 -0.14 -10.21
CA ALA A 108 -3.70 -0.67 -10.09
C ALA A 108 -4.14 -1.43 -11.36
N GLU A 109 -3.84 -0.89 -12.54
CA GLU A 109 -4.10 -1.53 -13.84
C GLU A 109 -3.36 -2.88 -13.96
N CYS A 110 -2.07 -2.94 -13.58
CA CYS A 110 -1.29 -4.18 -13.60
C CYS A 110 -1.84 -5.23 -12.62
N LEU A 111 -2.27 -4.82 -11.43
CA LEU A 111 -2.89 -5.71 -10.45
C LEU A 111 -4.21 -6.28 -10.95
N GLY A 112 -4.94 -5.49 -11.74
CA GLY A 112 -6.21 -5.86 -12.34
C GLY A 112 -7.39 -5.64 -11.41
N THR A 113 -8.53 -5.34 -12.01
CA THR A 113 -9.80 -5.09 -11.30
C THR A 113 -10.75 -6.25 -11.52
N LYS A 114 -11.45 -6.69 -10.48
CA LYS A 114 -12.51 -7.70 -10.60
C LYS A 114 -13.68 -7.17 -11.43
N PRO A 115 -14.44 -8.02 -12.12
CA PRO A 115 -15.64 -7.57 -12.84
C PRO A 115 -16.61 -6.82 -11.92
N GLY A 116 -17.01 -5.62 -12.32
CA GLY A 116 -17.89 -4.75 -11.53
C GLY A 116 -17.22 -3.95 -10.42
N GLY A 117 -15.91 -4.14 -10.19
CA GLY A 117 -15.11 -3.36 -9.26
C GLY A 117 -14.51 -2.11 -9.89
N GLU A 118 -13.72 -1.38 -9.11
CA GLU A 118 -12.99 -0.20 -9.54
C GLU A 118 -11.45 -0.37 -9.34
N PRO A 119 -10.61 0.41 -10.03
CA PRO A 119 -9.15 0.28 -9.90
C PRO A 119 -8.63 0.44 -8.47
N TYR A 120 -9.34 1.20 -7.63
CA TYR A 120 -8.99 1.39 -6.24
C TYR A 120 -9.09 0.10 -5.41
N ASP A 121 -10.00 -0.83 -5.76
CA ASP A 121 -10.13 -2.13 -5.09
C ASP A 121 -8.82 -2.94 -5.15
N ALA A 122 -8.12 -2.88 -6.28
CA ALA A 122 -6.83 -3.55 -6.44
C ALA A 122 -5.74 -2.99 -5.50
N LEU A 123 -5.85 -1.74 -5.09
CA LEU A 123 -4.95 -1.11 -4.12
C LEU A 123 -5.38 -1.41 -2.68
N LEU A 124 -6.69 -1.44 -2.41
CA LEU A 124 -7.26 -1.83 -1.12
C LEU A 124 -6.87 -3.27 -0.76
N ASP A 125 -6.90 -4.18 -1.71
CA ASP A 125 -6.53 -5.59 -1.53
C ASP A 125 -5.10 -5.79 -0.99
N LEU A 126 -4.22 -4.82 -1.15
CA LEU A 126 -2.86 -4.85 -0.58
C LEU A 126 -2.83 -4.62 0.94
N TYR A 127 -3.88 -4.05 1.52
CA TYR A 127 -4.01 -3.72 2.94
C TYR A 127 -5.05 -4.59 3.63
N GLU A 128 -6.19 -4.76 2.98
CA GLU A 128 -7.33 -5.55 3.47
C GLU A 128 -7.74 -6.54 2.38
N PRO A 129 -7.21 -7.78 2.39
CA PRO A 129 -7.46 -8.75 1.34
C PRO A 129 -8.93 -9.01 1.08
N GLY A 130 -9.34 -8.75 -0.15
CA GLY A 130 -10.72 -8.95 -0.61
C GLY A 130 -11.66 -7.78 -0.42
N ALA A 131 -11.29 -6.75 0.36
CA ALA A 131 -12.11 -5.56 0.56
C ALA A 131 -12.33 -4.78 -0.75
N THR A 132 -13.51 -4.20 -0.89
CA THR A 132 -13.89 -3.34 -2.02
C THR A 132 -14.28 -1.95 -1.52
N ALA A 133 -14.13 -0.94 -2.39
CA ALA A 133 -14.56 0.42 -2.09
C ALA A 133 -16.05 0.48 -1.77
N ALA A 134 -16.88 -0.30 -2.47
CA ALA A 134 -18.31 -0.38 -2.25
C ALA A 134 -18.67 -0.91 -0.84
N GLU A 135 -17.98 -1.95 -0.38
CA GLU A 135 -18.16 -2.49 0.98
C GLU A 135 -17.75 -1.46 2.05
N ILE A 136 -16.59 -0.83 1.87
CA ILE A 136 -16.09 0.20 2.79
C ILE A 136 -17.05 1.39 2.84
N GLU A 137 -17.56 1.86 1.69
CA GLU A 137 -18.51 2.97 1.63
C GLU A 137 -19.83 2.62 2.36
N SER A 138 -20.31 1.37 2.24
CA SER A 138 -21.50 0.91 2.95
C SER A 138 -21.36 0.98 4.48
N VAL A 139 -20.16 0.74 4.99
CA VAL A 139 -19.85 0.83 6.43
C VAL A 139 -19.61 2.28 6.87
N PHE A 140 -18.86 3.04 6.07
CA PHE A 140 -18.43 4.38 6.47
C PHE A 140 -19.49 5.45 6.30
N THR A 141 -20.46 5.27 5.40
CA THR A 141 -21.54 6.25 5.20
C THR A 141 -22.38 6.47 6.47
N PRO A 142 -22.95 5.44 7.12
CA PRO A 142 -23.66 5.62 8.38
C PRO A 142 -22.71 6.07 9.51
N LEU A 143 -21.53 5.46 9.62
CA LEU A 143 -20.54 5.82 10.65
C LEU A 143 -20.15 7.30 10.58
N ARG A 144 -19.95 7.85 9.38
CA ARG A 144 -19.61 9.28 9.20
C ARG A 144 -20.67 10.20 9.77
N THR A 145 -21.94 9.86 9.58
CA THR A 145 -23.07 10.64 10.07
C THR A 145 -23.09 10.69 11.60
N ASP A 146 -22.99 9.53 12.24
CA ASP A 146 -23.03 9.41 13.69
C ASP A 146 -21.78 10.05 14.32
N LEU A 147 -20.62 9.82 13.75
CA LEU A 147 -19.35 10.37 14.24
C LEU A 147 -19.28 11.90 14.09
N ALA A 148 -19.82 12.46 13.00
CA ALA A 148 -19.88 13.90 12.81
C ALA A 148 -20.75 14.57 13.87
N ALA A 149 -21.91 13.97 14.19
CA ALA A 149 -22.80 14.44 15.24
C ALA A 149 -22.13 14.38 16.61
N LEU A 150 -21.47 13.27 16.93
CA LEU A 150 -20.72 13.11 18.18
C LEU A 150 -19.57 14.14 18.32
N ILE A 151 -18.81 14.38 17.23
CA ILE A 151 -17.73 15.37 17.24
C ILE A 151 -18.29 16.79 17.45
N ALA A 152 -19.42 17.12 16.85
CA ALA A 152 -20.08 18.42 17.08
C ALA A 152 -20.49 18.57 18.55
N ASP A 153 -21.16 17.57 19.12
CA ASP A 153 -21.57 17.57 20.52
C ASP A 153 -20.38 17.69 21.50
N VAL A 154 -19.29 16.96 21.26
CA VAL A 154 -18.06 17.07 22.05
C VAL A 154 -17.43 18.47 21.94
N ARG A 155 -17.49 19.11 20.79
CA ARG A 155 -16.97 20.49 20.61
C ARG A 155 -17.80 21.53 21.37
N GLU A 156 -19.12 21.36 21.36
CA GLU A 156 -20.05 22.30 22.00
C GLU A 156 -20.15 22.09 23.51
N ASN A 157 -20.21 20.84 23.95
CA ASN A 157 -20.47 20.46 25.34
C ASN A 157 -19.27 19.85 26.07
N GLY A 158 -18.18 19.58 25.37
CA GLY A 158 -17.00 18.94 25.94
C GLY A 158 -16.24 19.86 26.91
N GLY A 159 -16.18 19.47 28.18
CA GLY A 159 -15.36 20.14 29.19
C GLY A 159 -13.87 19.92 29.01
N LYS A 160 -13.05 20.77 29.66
CA LYS A 160 -11.59 20.56 29.71
C LYS A 160 -11.26 19.33 30.54
N VAL A 161 -10.85 18.26 29.86
CA VAL A 161 -10.36 17.04 30.53
C VAL A 161 -8.92 17.23 30.99
N SER A 162 -8.63 16.86 32.25
CA SER A 162 -7.25 16.89 32.74
C SER A 162 -6.41 15.82 32.07
N THR A 163 -5.34 16.24 31.40
CA THR A 163 -4.36 15.34 30.78
C THR A 163 -3.14 15.07 31.66
N LYS A 164 -3.21 15.41 32.98
CA LYS A 164 -2.09 15.23 33.93
C LYS A 164 -1.62 13.77 34.00
N CYS A 165 -2.55 12.82 33.89
CA CYS A 165 -2.22 11.38 33.88
C CYS A 165 -1.44 10.91 32.64
N LEU A 166 -1.41 11.71 31.56
CA LEU A 166 -0.69 11.40 30.32
C LEU A 166 0.69 12.07 30.24
N LYS A 167 1.02 12.89 31.25
CA LYS A 167 2.31 13.56 31.39
C LYS A 167 3.07 12.89 32.51
N GLY A 168 3.90 11.89 32.16
CA GLY A 168 4.89 11.30 33.03
C GLY A 168 6.18 12.11 33.05
#